data_58190f416d62970c99d55a58b7635ac2
#
_entry.id   58190f416d62970c99d55a58b7635ac2
#
_cell.length_a   1.000
_cell.length_b   1.000
_cell.length_c   1.000
_cell.angle_alpha   90.00
_cell.angle_beta   90.00
_cell.angle_gamma   90.00
#
_symmetry.space_group_name_H-M   'P 1'
#
loop_
_entity.id
_entity.type
_entity.pdbx_description
1 polymer ?
#
loop_
_entity_poly.entity_id
_entity_poly.type
_entity_poly.pdbx_seq_one_letter_code
_entity_poly.pdbx_strand_id
1 'polypeptide(L)' 'NAYPTWPRGDHANGTDRMTHNKGVWQANWWTSSEPKAGDGSWKLVCNY' A
#
# COMPACT_ATOMS: atom_id res chain seq x y z
N ASN A 1 12.18 6.38 5.75
CA ASN A 1 11.09 6.22 4.87
C ASN A 1 9.88 7.00 5.37
N ALA A 2 9.25 7.77 4.50
CA ALA A 2 8.26 8.76 4.92
C ALA A 2 6.82 8.22 4.99
N TYR A 3 6.60 6.96 4.64
CA TYR A 3 5.25 6.43 4.54
C TYR A 3 4.95 5.50 5.70
N PRO A 4 3.68 5.42 6.14
CA PRO A 4 3.31 4.53 7.22
C PRO A 4 3.42 3.06 6.79
N THR A 5 3.63 2.18 7.75
CA THR A 5 3.64 0.75 7.51
C THR A 5 2.18 0.27 7.40
N TRP A 6 1.90 -0.60 6.42
CA TRP A 6 0.59 -1.22 6.32
C TRP A 6 0.39 -2.20 7.49
N PRO A 7 -0.78 -2.30 8.08
CA PRO A 7 -1.93 -1.42 7.86
C PRO A 7 -1.86 -0.17 8.72
N ARG A 8 -2.26 0.93 8.16
CA ARG A 8 -2.46 2.14 8.94
C ARG A 8 -3.94 2.24 9.26
N GLY A 9 -4.29 1.86 10.48
CA GLY A 9 -5.69 1.67 10.82
C GLY A 9 -6.20 0.35 10.27
N ASP A 10 -7.33 0.32 9.62
CA ASP A 10 -7.94 -0.91 9.11
C ASP A 10 -8.15 -0.90 7.59
N HIS A 11 -7.70 0.14 6.90
CA HIS A 11 -7.86 0.24 5.45
C HIS A 11 -6.92 1.28 4.88
N ALA A 12 -6.86 1.35 3.56
CA ALA A 12 -6.19 2.41 2.82
C ALA A 12 -7.21 3.10 1.93
N ASN A 13 -7.13 4.42 1.87
CA ASN A 13 -7.94 5.20 0.93
C ASN A 13 -7.24 5.23 -0.41
N GLY A 14 -7.97 5.59 -1.46
CA GLY A 14 -7.38 5.76 -2.77
C GLY A 14 -6.21 6.71 -2.71
N THR A 15 -5.12 6.37 -3.38
CA THR A 15 -3.85 7.10 -3.43
C THR A 15 -3.04 7.09 -2.14
N ASP A 16 -3.50 6.44 -1.08
CA ASP A 16 -2.67 6.27 0.13
C ASP A 16 -1.46 5.42 -0.19
N ARG A 17 -0.32 5.80 0.36
CA ARG A 17 0.92 5.04 0.22
C ARG A 17 1.32 4.46 1.55
N MET A 18 1.69 3.20 1.54
CA MET A 18 2.11 2.48 2.74
C MET A 18 3.26 1.56 2.41
N THR A 19 4.12 1.31 3.39
CA THR A 19 5.23 0.39 3.21
C THR A 19 4.80 -1.01 3.63
N HIS A 20 5.27 -2.01 2.88
CA HIS A 20 5.00 -3.42 3.18
C HIS A 20 6.00 -4.28 2.43
N ASN A 21 6.62 -5.24 3.15
CA ASN A 21 7.59 -6.17 2.55
C ASN A 21 8.68 -5.46 1.74
N LYS A 22 9.26 -4.40 2.32
CA LYS A 22 10.33 -3.62 1.71
C LYS A 22 9.90 -2.94 0.41
N GLY A 23 8.61 -2.72 0.25
CA GLY A 23 8.08 -1.98 -0.89
C GLY A 23 7.22 -0.83 -0.42
N VAL A 24 7.14 0.21 -1.24
CA VAL A 24 6.18 1.29 -1.06
C VAL A 24 5.03 1.02 -2.01
N TRP A 25 3.83 0.89 -1.47
CA TRP A 25 2.65 0.53 -2.23
C TRP A 25 1.65 1.67 -2.17
N GLN A 26 1.00 1.95 -3.29
CA GLN A 26 -0.05 2.95 -3.37
C GLN A 26 -1.37 2.26 -3.69
N ALA A 27 -2.39 2.55 -2.89
CA ALA A 27 -3.73 2.01 -3.14
C ALA A 27 -4.34 2.68 -4.37
N ASN A 28 -4.91 1.90 -5.27
CA ASN A 28 -5.58 2.43 -6.46
C ASN A 28 -6.97 2.97 -6.13
N TRP A 29 -7.58 2.44 -5.10
CA TRP A 29 -8.87 2.88 -4.59
C TRP A 29 -8.96 2.44 -3.12
N TRP A 30 -10.04 2.77 -2.45
CA TRP A 30 -10.24 2.32 -1.08
C TRP A 30 -10.13 0.80 -1.01
N THR A 31 -9.31 0.29 -0.12
CA THR A 31 -9.14 -1.15 0.04
C THR A 31 -8.70 -1.47 1.46
N SER A 32 -9.11 -2.62 1.96
CA SER A 32 -8.61 -3.18 3.20
C SER A 32 -7.71 -4.40 2.95
N SER A 33 -7.40 -4.69 1.71
CA SER A 33 -6.56 -5.83 1.35
C SER A 33 -5.09 -5.54 1.61
N GLU A 34 -4.32 -6.60 1.84
CA GLU A 34 -2.88 -6.49 2.00
C GLU A 34 -2.21 -6.11 0.68
N PRO A 35 -1.24 -5.19 0.70
CA PRO A 35 -0.47 -4.88 -0.51
C PRO A 35 0.32 -6.10 -0.98
N LYS A 36 0.17 -6.43 -2.25
CA LYS A 36 0.95 -7.52 -2.84
C LYS A 36 0.98 -7.39 -4.35
N ALA A 37 1.99 -8.00 -4.95
CA ALA A 37 2.11 -8.02 -6.40
C ALA A 37 0.94 -8.80 -7.00
N GLY A 38 0.40 -8.29 -8.09
CA GLY A 38 -0.73 -8.93 -8.75
C GLY A 38 -2.09 -8.57 -8.18
N ASP A 39 -2.14 -7.85 -7.07
CA ASP A 39 -3.40 -7.37 -6.51
C ASP A 39 -3.75 -6.05 -7.20
N GLY A 40 -4.88 -6.02 -7.88
CA GLY A 40 -5.32 -4.83 -8.60
C GLY A 40 -5.61 -3.62 -7.72
N SER A 41 -5.76 -3.82 -6.41
CA SER A 41 -6.01 -2.72 -5.48
C SER A 41 -4.76 -1.93 -5.13
N TRP A 42 -3.58 -2.49 -5.38
CA TRP A 42 -2.32 -1.88 -4.98
C TRP A 42 -1.36 -1.78 -6.16
N LYS A 43 -0.60 -0.71 -6.16
CA LYS A 43 0.44 -0.47 -7.14
C LYS A 43 1.77 -0.33 -6.42
N LEU A 44 2.77 -1.10 -6.82
CA LEU A 44 4.12 -0.95 -6.27
C LEU A 44 4.73 0.33 -6.80
N VAL A 45 5.10 1.23 -5.90
CA VAL A 45 5.72 2.49 -6.26
C VAL A 45 7.23 2.30 -6.40
N CYS A 46 7.85 1.74 -5.36
CA CYS A 46 9.28 1.45 -5.37
C CYS A 46 9.60 0.49 -4.24
N ASN A 47 10.80 -0.05 -4.27
CA ASN A 47 11.33 -0.87 -3.18
C ASN A 47 12.35 -0.06 -2.37
N TYR A 48 12.61 -0.51 -1.17
CA TYR A 48 13.65 0.09 -0.34
C TYR A 48 14.44 -0.94 0.42
#